data_774f533ab14489148b787524d192bc7f
#
_entry.id   774f533ab14489148b787524d192bc7f
#
_cell.length_a   1.000
_cell.length_b   1.000
_cell.length_c   1.000
_cell.angle_alpha   90.00
_cell.angle_beta   90.00
_cell.angle_gamma   90.00
#
_symmetry.space_group_name_H-M   'P 1'
#
loop_
_entity.id
_entity.type
_entity.pdbx_description
1 polymer ?
#
loop_
_entity_poly.entity_id
_entity_poly.type
_entity_poly.pdbx_seq_one_letter_code
_entity_poly.pdbx_strand_id
1 'polypeptide(L)'
;RESKVSVDAQIEKFAITDVDAVVAPIKDDQGNDVAFGFRNVHYYAAAATLYGGMTHGGYEYEGLTYDSKNDHVEGYDTCIGCHDPHTLEVKVDQCAFCHEDVATTEDLKNIRMVSSAPDYDGDGNVEEGMFYEIEGLQAALYTEIQKYAADKAGVGIVYDPASHPYGFSDAD
;
A
#
# COMPACT_ATOMS: atom_id res chain seq x y z
N ARG A 1 1.11 -0.03 -13.62
CA ARG A 1 1.88 -0.23 -14.85
C ARG A 1 3.27 0.41 -14.77
N GLU A 2 3.33 1.67 -14.35
CA GLU A 2 4.62 2.36 -14.23
C GLU A 2 5.52 1.76 -13.16
N SER A 3 4.96 1.32 -12.04
CA SER A 3 5.73 0.65 -10.99
C SER A 3 6.37 -0.63 -11.53
N LYS A 4 5.60 -1.51 -12.16
CA LYS A 4 6.12 -2.74 -12.77
C LYS A 4 7.19 -2.44 -13.82
N VAL A 5 6.91 -1.57 -14.78
CA VAL A 5 7.87 -1.21 -15.85
C VAL A 5 9.16 -0.63 -15.25
N SER A 6 9.05 0.20 -14.23
CA SER A 6 10.20 0.83 -13.58
C SER A 6 11.05 -0.18 -12.79
N VAL A 7 10.40 -1.14 -12.11
CA VAL A 7 11.10 -2.22 -11.39
C VAL A 7 11.73 -3.20 -12.37
N ASP A 8 10.99 -3.66 -13.38
CA ASP A 8 11.50 -4.57 -14.40
C ASP A 8 12.74 -4.00 -15.11
N ALA A 9 12.73 -2.70 -15.44
CA ALA A 9 13.88 -2.01 -16.03
C ALA A 9 15.11 -1.99 -15.09
N GLN A 10 14.91 -1.96 -13.78
CA GLN A 10 16.01 -2.09 -12.82
C GLN A 10 16.52 -3.53 -12.74
N ILE A 11 15.61 -4.50 -12.70
CA ILE A 11 15.96 -5.94 -12.71
C ILE A 11 16.83 -6.25 -13.93
N GLU A 12 16.43 -5.78 -15.10
CA GLU A 12 17.18 -5.95 -16.35
C GLU A 12 18.55 -5.23 -16.28
N LYS A 13 18.55 -3.96 -15.87
CA LYS A 13 19.76 -3.14 -15.78
C LYS A 13 20.82 -3.75 -14.88
N PHE A 14 20.42 -4.34 -13.76
CA PHE A 14 21.30 -4.96 -12.79
C PHE A 14 21.53 -6.46 -13.05
N ALA A 15 20.95 -7.01 -14.12
CA ALA A 15 21.02 -8.42 -14.50
C ALA A 15 20.64 -9.38 -13.34
N ILE A 16 19.60 -9.03 -12.60
CA ILE A 16 19.12 -9.81 -11.46
C ILE A 16 18.43 -11.05 -11.97
N THR A 17 18.96 -12.22 -11.62
CA THR A 17 18.41 -13.53 -11.98
C THR A 17 17.93 -14.33 -10.77
N ASP A 18 18.30 -13.90 -9.58
CA ASP A 18 17.87 -14.47 -8.32
C ASP A 18 17.20 -13.36 -7.48
N VAL A 19 15.94 -13.54 -7.17
CA VAL A 19 15.12 -12.56 -6.43
C VAL A 19 15.58 -12.38 -4.98
N ASP A 20 16.29 -13.36 -4.44
CA ASP A 20 16.83 -13.34 -3.08
C ASP A 20 18.27 -12.77 -3.02
N ALA A 21 18.86 -12.43 -4.17
CA ALA A 21 20.22 -11.92 -4.21
C ALA A 21 20.32 -10.48 -3.68
N VAL A 22 21.38 -10.22 -2.90
CA VAL A 22 21.76 -8.84 -2.56
C VAL A 22 22.34 -8.15 -3.79
N VAL A 23 21.72 -7.07 -4.23
CA VAL A 23 22.10 -6.35 -5.45
C VAL A 23 23.26 -5.42 -5.18
N ALA A 24 24.43 -5.77 -5.71
CA ALA A 24 25.60 -4.89 -5.64
C ALA A 24 25.48 -3.69 -6.61
N PRO A 25 26.08 -2.53 -6.29
CA PRO A 25 26.19 -1.43 -7.24
C PRO A 25 26.90 -1.85 -8.53
N ILE A 26 26.46 -1.30 -9.66
CA ILE A 26 27.12 -1.46 -10.96
C ILE A 26 27.88 -0.19 -11.33
N LYS A 27 28.82 -0.27 -12.28
CA LYS A 27 29.50 0.91 -12.80
C LYS A 27 28.74 1.50 -14.00
N ASP A 28 28.62 2.82 -14.02
CA ASP A 28 28.17 3.55 -15.21
C ASP A 28 29.32 3.75 -16.23
N ASP A 29 29.01 4.36 -17.37
CA ASP A 29 29.97 4.65 -18.43
C ASP A 29 31.11 5.60 -17.99
N GLN A 30 30.94 6.30 -16.88
CA GLN A 30 31.90 7.22 -16.28
C GLN A 30 32.70 6.56 -15.13
N GLY A 31 32.35 5.31 -14.78
CA GLY A 31 33.01 4.56 -13.72
C GLY A 31 32.45 4.83 -12.31
N ASN A 32 31.36 5.57 -12.17
CA ASN A 32 30.72 5.82 -10.87
C ASN A 32 29.88 4.64 -10.45
N ASP A 33 29.72 4.44 -9.14
CA ASP A 33 28.82 3.43 -8.59
C ASP A 33 27.36 3.87 -8.73
N VAL A 34 26.56 3.00 -9.31
CA VAL A 34 25.11 3.17 -9.45
C VAL A 34 24.42 2.05 -8.64
N ALA A 35 23.72 2.45 -7.60
CA ALA A 35 22.97 1.53 -6.76
C ALA A 35 21.59 1.21 -7.38
N PHE A 36 21.00 0.09 -6.96
CA PHE A 36 19.60 -0.22 -7.27
C PHE A 36 18.71 0.91 -6.76
N GLY A 37 17.93 1.51 -7.65
CA GLY A 37 17.20 2.73 -7.36
C GLY A 37 15.87 2.49 -6.63
N PHE A 38 15.55 3.31 -5.63
CA PHE A 38 14.25 3.37 -5.00
C PHE A 38 13.13 3.68 -6.01
N ARG A 39 12.00 2.99 -5.89
CA ARG A 39 10.80 3.18 -6.72
C ARG A 39 9.62 3.53 -5.85
N ASN A 40 9.16 4.76 -5.95
CA ASN A 40 8.09 5.31 -5.15
C ASN A 40 6.83 5.54 -6.01
N VAL A 41 5.71 5.02 -5.54
CA VAL A 41 4.40 5.13 -6.21
C VAL A 41 3.43 6.06 -5.47
N HIS A 42 3.90 6.86 -4.51
CA HIS A 42 3.06 7.65 -3.63
C HIS A 42 2.13 8.63 -4.36
N TYR A 43 2.47 9.07 -5.56
CA TYR A 43 1.59 9.93 -6.36
C TYR A 43 0.28 9.26 -6.78
N TYR A 44 0.23 7.94 -6.76
CA TYR A 44 -0.95 7.16 -7.12
C TYR A 44 -1.77 6.72 -5.90
N ALA A 45 -1.28 6.91 -4.69
CA ALA A 45 -1.92 6.39 -3.49
C ALA A 45 -3.37 6.88 -3.32
N ALA A 46 -3.61 8.19 -3.45
CA ALA A 46 -4.95 8.74 -3.36
C ALA A 46 -5.88 8.25 -4.48
N ALA A 47 -5.36 8.11 -5.70
CA ALA A 47 -6.14 7.56 -6.81
C ALA A 47 -6.45 6.07 -6.61
N ALA A 48 -5.54 5.29 -6.01
CA ALA A 48 -5.74 3.88 -5.73
C ALA A 48 -6.90 3.62 -4.76
N THR A 49 -7.19 4.54 -3.85
CA THR A 49 -8.34 4.45 -2.94
C THR A 49 -9.66 4.29 -3.70
N LEU A 50 -9.84 5.02 -4.80
CA LEU A 50 -11.05 4.93 -5.62
C LEU A 50 -10.88 3.99 -6.81
N TYR A 51 -9.76 4.10 -7.52
CA TYR A 51 -9.56 3.41 -8.80
C TYR A 51 -8.86 2.05 -8.68
N GLY A 52 -8.45 1.66 -7.47
CA GLY A 52 -7.86 0.34 -7.21
C GLY A 52 -6.77 -0.04 -8.21
N GLY A 53 -6.83 -1.24 -8.74
CA GLY A 53 -5.89 -1.77 -9.72
C GLY A 53 -5.83 -0.99 -11.04
N MET A 54 -6.85 -0.20 -11.39
CA MET A 54 -6.83 0.63 -12.61
C MET A 54 -5.72 1.69 -12.61
N THR A 55 -5.23 2.10 -11.45
CA THR A 55 -4.12 3.06 -11.34
C THR A 55 -2.78 2.46 -11.72
N HIS A 56 -2.65 1.12 -11.68
CA HIS A 56 -1.39 0.40 -11.86
C HIS A 56 -0.26 0.94 -10.97
N GLY A 57 -0.60 1.37 -9.74
CA GLY A 57 0.33 1.99 -8.81
C GLY A 57 1.29 0.99 -8.18
N GLY A 58 0.82 -0.21 -7.85
CA GLY A 58 1.63 -1.30 -7.32
C GLY A 58 2.33 -2.12 -8.40
N TYR A 59 3.21 -3.04 -7.98
CA TYR A 59 3.79 -4.02 -8.88
C TYR A 59 2.75 -5.10 -9.21
N GLU A 60 2.53 -5.34 -10.49
CA GLU A 60 1.56 -6.32 -10.98
C GLU A 60 2.28 -7.58 -11.45
N TYR A 61 2.04 -8.70 -10.79
CA TYR A 61 2.63 -9.99 -11.15
C TYR A 61 1.89 -10.59 -12.33
N GLU A 62 2.64 -11.21 -13.24
CA GLU A 62 2.10 -11.88 -14.41
C GLU A 62 1.15 -13.02 -14.01
N GLY A 63 -0.01 -13.08 -14.66
CA GLY A 63 -1.02 -14.11 -14.43
C GLY A 63 -1.94 -13.85 -13.23
N LEU A 64 -1.74 -12.76 -12.47
CA LEU A 64 -2.67 -12.35 -11.42
C LEU A 64 -3.67 -11.31 -11.94
N THR A 65 -4.85 -11.31 -11.35
CA THR A 65 -5.90 -10.32 -11.60
C THR A 65 -5.95 -9.36 -10.43
N TYR A 66 -6.05 -8.07 -10.74
CA TYR A 66 -6.14 -7.00 -9.76
C TYR A 66 -7.49 -6.32 -9.88
N ASP A 67 -8.10 -6.03 -8.73
CA ASP A 67 -9.40 -5.37 -8.68
C ASP A 67 -9.35 -4.00 -9.37
N SER A 68 -10.44 -3.69 -10.05
CA SER A 68 -10.61 -2.42 -10.72
C SER A 68 -11.07 -1.33 -9.73
N LYS A 69 -11.90 -0.41 -10.17
CA LYS A 69 -12.42 0.67 -9.36
C LYS A 69 -13.16 0.16 -8.11
N ASN A 70 -12.88 0.75 -6.96
CA ASN A 70 -13.59 0.51 -5.71
C ASN A 70 -14.83 1.41 -5.70
N ASP A 71 -15.93 0.91 -6.28
CA ASP A 71 -17.19 1.65 -6.28
C ASP A 71 -17.83 1.62 -4.89
N HIS A 72 -18.32 2.76 -4.45
CA HIS A 72 -19.19 2.88 -3.30
C HIS A 72 -20.66 2.83 -3.78
N VAL A 73 -21.53 3.66 -3.23
CA VAL A 73 -22.91 3.78 -3.71
C VAL A 73 -23.04 4.93 -4.70
N GLU A 74 -24.09 4.93 -5.51
CA GLU A 74 -24.37 6.01 -6.46
C GLU A 74 -24.37 7.38 -5.75
N GLY A 75 -23.68 8.37 -6.34
CA GLY A 75 -23.48 9.69 -5.77
C GLY A 75 -22.28 9.83 -4.82
N TYR A 76 -21.68 8.71 -4.40
CA TYR A 76 -20.48 8.64 -3.56
C TYR A 76 -19.37 7.83 -4.24
N ASP A 77 -19.33 7.84 -5.55
CA ASP A 77 -18.42 7.09 -6.41
C ASP A 77 -17.30 7.97 -7.01
N THR A 78 -17.15 9.18 -6.48
CA THR A 78 -16.10 10.14 -6.88
C THR A 78 -15.41 10.73 -5.66
N CYS A 79 -14.20 11.28 -5.84
CA CYS A 79 -13.45 11.93 -4.77
C CYS A 79 -14.27 13.04 -4.10
N ILE A 80 -14.94 13.90 -4.90
CA ILE A 80 -15.76 15.00 -4.41
C ILE A 80 -17.12 14.58 -3.86
N GLY A 81 -17.53 13.34 -4.09
CA GLY A 81 -18.70 12.73 -3.41
C GLY A 81 -18.46 12.63 -1.90
N CYS A 82 -17.23 12.28 -1.51
CA CYS A 82 -16.83 12.12 -0.11
C CYS A 82 -16.06 13.31 0.44
N HIS A 83 -15.27 14.01 -0.38
CA HIS A 83 -14.41 15.12 0.07
C HIS A 83 -14.96 16.50 -0.34
N ASP A 84 -14.77 17.50 0.51
CA ASP A 84 -14.95 18.88 0.12
C ASP A 84 -13.83 19.28 -0.85
N PRO A 85 -14.14 19.87 -2.02
CA PRO A 85 -13.13 20.15 -3.04
C PRO A 85 -12.14 21.28 -2.67
N HIS A 86 -12.44 22.08 -1.64
CA HIS A 86 -11.60 23.19 -1.21
C HIS A 86 -10.77 22.85 0.02
N THR A 87 -11.37 22.21 1.03
CA THR A 87 -10.67 21.84 2.28
C THR A 87 -10.06 20.45 2.22
N LEU A 88 -10.53 19.60 1.31
CA LEU A 88 -10.23 18.17 1.20
C LEU A 88 -10.71 17.33 2.39
N GLU A 89 -11.43 17.94 3.31
CA GLU A 89 -12.01 17.25 4.46
C GLU A 89 -13.11 16.30 4.04
N VAL A 90 -13.27 15.21 4.78
CA VAL A 90 -14.35 14.24 4.55
C VAL A 90 -15.68 14.83 5.04
N LYS A 91 -16.71 14.74 4.24
CA LYS A 91 -18.08 15.19 4.54
C LYS A 91 -18.80 14.17 5.42
N VAL A 92 -18.35 14.02 6.65
CA VAL A 92 -18.79 12.96 7.59
C VAL A 92 -20.30 12.96 7.80
N ASP A 93 -20.93 14.14 7.84
CA ASP A 93 -22.38 14.31 7.97
C ASP A 93 -23.16 13.58 6.87
N GLN A 94 -22.60 13.43 5.69
CA GLN A 94 -23.23 12.71 4.59
C GLN A 94 -23.10 11.18 4.73
N CYS A 95 -22.07 10.71 5.41
CA CYS A 95 -21.89 9.29 5.69
C CYS A 95 -22.99 8.74 6.60
N ALA A 96 -23.43 9.56 7.57
CA ALA A 96 -24.44 9.21 8.56
C ALA A 96 -25.81 8.86 7.97
N PHE A 97 -26.08 9.18 6.71
CA PHE A 97 -27.33 8.78 6.05
C PHE A 97 -27.46 7.26 5.89
N CYS A 98 -26.35 6.56 5.76
CA CYS A 98 -26.31 5.11 5.61
C CYS A 98 -25.56 4.43 6.76
N HIS A 99 -24.62 5.13 7.39
CA HIS A 99 -23.82 4.67 8.51
C HIS A 99 -24.24 5.42 9.77
N GLU A 100 -25.34 4.99 10.39
CA GLU A 100 -26.03 5.72 11.48
C GLU A 100 -25.14 6.03 12.69
N ASP A 101 -24.10 5.23 12.94
CA ASP A 101 -23.19 5.39 14.05
C ASP A 101 -22.00 6.32 13.74
N VAL A 102 -21.95 6.91 12.53
CA VAL A 102 -20.86 7.80 12.10
C VAL A 102 -21.20 9.25 12.38
N ALA A 103 -20.47 9.88 13.28
CA ALA A 103 -20.57 11.30 13.63
C ALA A 103 -19.24 12.04 13.45
N THR A 104 -18.11 11.34 13.46
CA THR A 104 -16.77 11.89 13.33
C THR A 104 -15.94 11.08 12.32
N THR A 105 -14.79 11.62 11.93
CA THR A 105 -13.83 10.90 11.07
C THR A 105 -13.29 9.64 11.73
N GLU A 106 -13.20 9.60 13.05
CA GLU A 106 -12.77 8.40 13.78
C GLU A 106 -13.81 7.26 13.67
N ASP A 107 -15.10 7.60 13.64
CA ASP A 107 -16.15 6.60 13.53
C ASP A 107 -16.14 5.88 12.17
N LEU A 108 -15.56 6.51 11.13
CA LEU A 108 -15.38 5.89 9.82
C LEU A 108 -14.54 4.60 9.89
N LYS A 109 -13.63 4.52 10.85
CA LYS A 109 -12.77 3.35 11.07
C LYS A 109 -13.56 2.12 11.50
N ASN A 110 -14.73 2.31 12.10
CA ASN A 110 -15.58 1.24 12.60
C ASN A 110 -16.52 0.68 11.52
N ILE A 111 -16.54 1.27 10.32
CA ILE A 111 -17.44 0.81 9.26
C ILE A 111 -17.00 -0.56 8.77
N ARG A 112 -17.98 -1.48 8.75
CA ARG A 112 -17.85 -2.81 8.16
C ARG A 112 -19.13 -3.15 7.41
N MET A 113 -19.01 -3.78 6.25
CA MET A 113 -20.17 -4.26 5.52
C MET A 113 -20.83 -5.40 6.28
N VAL A 114 -22.15 -5.34 6.48
CA VAL A 114 -22.93 -6.35 7.22
C VAL A 114 -22.73 -7.78 6.69
N SER A 115 -22.44 -7.93 5.41
CA SER A 115 -22.18 -9.23 4.78
C SER A 115 -20.70 -9.66 4.82
N SER A 116 -19.82 -8.83 5.34
CA SER A 116 -18.39 -9.14 5.45
C SER A 116 -18.14 -9.89 6.75
N ALA A 117 -18.15 -11.21 6.69
CA ALA A 117 -17.97 -12.11 7.83
C ALA A 117 -16.52 -12.59 8.05
N PRO A 118 -15.59 -12.55 7.06
CA PRO A 118 -14.23 -13.02 7.29
C PRO A 118 -13.45 -12.14 8.27
N ASP A 119 -12.70 -12.78 9.14
CA ASP A 119 -11.59 -12.25 9.88
C ASP A 119 -10.39 -12.22 8.91
N TYR A 120 -10.06 -11.04 8.39
CA TYR A 120 -9.07 -10.92 7.32
C TYR A 120 -7.64 -10.92 7.85
N ASP A 121 -7.41 -10.39 9.05
CA ASP A 121 -6.08 -10.34 9.66
C ASP A 121 -5.79 -11.53 10.60
N GLY A 122 -6.84 -12.28 10.96
CA GLY A 122 -6.73 -13.51 11.74
C GLY A 122 -6.58 -13.30 13.24
N ASP A 123 -6.97 -12.14 13.76
CA ASP A 123 -6.89 -11.81 15.20
C ASP A 123 -8.03 -12.41 16.04
N GLY A 124 -9.10 -12.87 15.42
CA GLY A 124 -10.28 -13.46 16.02
C GLY A 124 -11.45 -12.48 16.25
N ASN A 125 -11.32 -11.21 15.83
CA ASN A 125 -12.34 -10.19 15.96
C ASN A 125 -13.03 -9.90 14.62
N VAL A 126 -14.16 -10.51 14.36
CA VAL A 126 -14.95 -10.35 13.12
C VAL A 126 -15.94 -9.18 13.17
N GLU A 127 -15.97 -8.42 14.27
CA GLU A 127 -16.92 -7.32 14.48
C GLU A 127 -16.29 -5.94 14.32
N GLU A 128 -14.98 -5.88 14.22
CA GLU A 128 -14.26 -4.62 14.05
C GLU A 128 -14.47 -4.02 12.65
N GLY A 129 -14.17 -2.72 12.51
CA GLY A 129 -14.24 -2.04 11.23
C GLY A 129 -13.12 -2.48 10.27
N MET A 130 -13.38 -2.36 8.97
CA MET A 130 -12.42 -2.73 7.92
C MET A 130 -11.07 -2.00 8.02
N PHE A 131 -11.03 -0.85 8.67
CA PHE A 131 -9.78 -0.14 8.93
C PHE A 131 -8.84 -0.97 9.81
N TYR A 132 -9.34 -1.59 10.87
CA TYR A 132 -8.54 -2.37 11.80
C TYR A 132 -8.07 -3.69 11.19
N GLU A 133 -8.91 -4.35 10.41
CA GLU A 133 -8.51 -5.50 9.60
C GLU A 133 -7.35 -5.19 8.66
N ILE A 134 -7.37 -4.03 8.01
CA ILE A 134 -6.28 -3.57 7.14
C ILE A 134 -5.02 -3.25 7.97
N GLU A 135 -5.16 -2.62 9.13
CA GLU A 135 -4.05 -2.31 10.04
C GLU A 135 -3.37 -3.60 10.54
N GLY A 136 -4.17 -4.61 10.92
CA GLY A 136 -3.67 -5.92 11.31
C GLY A 136 -2.93 -6.63 10.16
N LEU A 137 -3.49 -6.63 8.96
CA LEU A 137 -2.82 -7.16 7.76
C LEU A 137 -1.50 -6.43 7.45
N GLN A 138 -1.45 -5.11 7.63
CA GLN A 138 -0.22 -4.33 7.46
C GLN A 138 0.83 -4.71 8.50
N ALA A 139 0.44 -4.92 9.76
CA ALA A 139 1.33 -5.37 10.82
C ALA A 139 1.88 -6.78 10.55
N ALA A 140 1.03 -7.69 10.08
CA ALA A 140 1.45 -9.03 9.67
C ALA A 140 2.43 -8.97 8.50
N LEU A 141 2.14 -8.18 7.47
CA LEU A 141 3.03 -7.97 6.33
C LEU A 141 4.38 -7.39 6.77
N TYR A 142 4.38 -6.39 7.66
CA TYR A 142 5.61 -5.81 8.20
C TYR A 142 6.47 -6.86 8.89
N THR A 143 5.86 -7.70 9.71
CA THR A 143 6.54 -8.81 10.40
C THR A 143 7.19 -9.78 9.41
N GLU A 144 6.47 -10.16 8.35
CA GLU A 144 7.01 -11.09 7.34
C GLU A 144 8.10 -10.43 6.47
N ILE A 145 8.03 -9.12 6.20
CA ILE A 145 9.11 -8.38 5.52
C ILE A 145 10.39 -8.40 6.36
N GLN A 146 10.29 -8.13 7.67
CA GLN A 146 11.42 -8.17 8.59
C GLN A 146 12.04 -9.58 8.66
N LYS A 147 11.20 -10.59 8.77
CA LYS A 147 11.63 -11.99 8.78
C LYS A 147 12.32 -12.38 7.47
N TYR A 148 11.73 -12.02 6.34
CA TYR A 148 12.34 -12.25 5.02
C TYR A 148 13.72 -11.60 4.91
N ALA A 149 13.86 -10.34 5.34
CA ALA A 149 15.15 -9.64 5.32
C ALA A 149 16.20 -10.35 6.19
N ALA A 150 15.83 -10.77 7.40
CA ALA A 150 16.72 -11.51 8.30
C ALA A 150 17.11 -12.87 7.73
N ASP A 151 16.14 -13.65 7.21
CA ASP A 151 16.35 -15.02 6.74
C ASP A 151 17.10 -15.07 5.38
N LYS A 152 16.87 -14.11 4.48
CA LYS A 152 17.40 -14.11 3.12
C LYS A 152 18.60 -13.17 2.93
N ALA A 153 18.52 -11.95 3.46
CA ALA A 153 19.61 -10.98 3.35
C ALA A 153 20.56 -11.00 4.55
N GLY A 154 20.17 -11.64 5.67
CA GLY A 154 20.95 -11.68 6.89
C GLY A 154 21.04 -10.31 7.60
N VAL A 155 20.11 -9.41 7.32
CA VAL A 155 20.08 -8.04 7.85
C VAL A 155 18.76 -7.79 8.54
N GLY A 156 18.79 -7.30 9.78
CA GLY A 156 17.62 -6.77 10.45
C GLY A 156 17.20 -5.44 9.80
N ILE A 157 15.91 -5.24 9.59
CA ILE A 157 15.40 -3.99 9.04
C ILE A 157 14.28 -3.42 9.89
N VAL A 158 14.20 -2.08 9.91
CA VAL A 158 13.15 -1.33 10.61
C VAL A 158 12.59 -0.25 9.70
N TYR A 159 11.29 -0.03 9.79
CA TYR A 159 10.61 1.06 9.11
C TYR A 159 10.57 2.30 10.01
N ASP A 160 11.05 3.45 9.50
CA ASP A 160 10.95 4.73 10.18
C ASP A 160 10.13 5.71 9.32
N PRO A 161 8.87 5.97 9.69
CA PRO A 161 8.01 6.90 8.96
C PRO A 161 8.46 8.36 9.05
N ALA A 162 9.34 8.71 9.97
CA ALA A 162 9.90 10.06 10.12
C ALA A 162 11.12 10.30 9.23
N SER A 163 11.75 9.22 8.72
CA SER A 163 12.92 9.32 7.87
C SER A 163 12.55 9.28 6.39
N HIS A 164 12.88 10.35 5.67
CA HIS A 164 12.78 10.33 4.19
C HIS A 164 13.89 9.42 3.62
N PRO A 165 13.60 8.57 2.65
CA PRO A 165 12.40 8.46 1.79
C PRO A 165 11.28 7.52 2.28
N TYR A 166 11.08 7.36 3.57
CA TYR A 166 10.04 6.50 4.18
C TYR A 166 10.24 5.01 3.84
N GLY A 167 11.45 4.58 3.85
CA GLY A 167 11.83 3.21 3.56
C GLY A 167 12.26 2.46 4.80
N PHE A 168 12.75 1.26 4.57
CA PHE A 168 13.39 0.46 5.60
C PHE A 168 14.86 0.87 5.72
N SER A 169 15.35 0.92 6.94
CA SER A 169 16.76 1.07 7.27
C SER A 169 17.27 -0.17 8.01
N ASP A 170 18.58 -0.24 8.18
CA ASP A 170 19.21 -1.21 9.06
C ASP A 170 18.68 -1.06 10.49
N ALA A 171 18.43 -2.18 11.16
CA ALA A 171 17.89 -2.20 12.52
C ALA A 171 18.97 -2.07 13.60
N ASP A 172 20.27 -2.05 13.23
CA ASP A 172 21.45 -1.94 14.13
C ASP A 172 21.81 -0.49 14.49
#